data_74781e28d533fbdca9c1ea4d73335425
#
_entry.id   74781e28d533fbdca9c1ea4d73335425
#
_cell.length_a   1.000
_cell.length_b   1.000
_cell.length_c   1.000
_cell.angle_alpha   90.00
_cell.angle_beta   90.00
_cell.angle_gamma   90.00
#
_symmetry.space_group_name_H-M   'P 1'
#
loop_
_entity.id
_entity.type
_entity.pdbx_description
1 polymer ?
#
loop_
_entity_poly.entity_id
_entity_poly.type
_entity_poly.pdbx_seq_one_letter_code
_entity_poly.pdbx_strand_id
1 'polypeptide(L)'
;MSKIKIVAVLGLGILAPRIAQAQQRPDPSFTVDGQVALHSFMSLSDAHLNHLADLLHLLAATDAARSGDWQRIRGPLGEVATMSVPAVLWYARPNGNYWTVQQGRVAGNLTDRAYFPKVLRGQTVLGDLVVSHSTSRNTAIVAVPVRGRGNAVTGVLGASVHLDSLGGLIRRELGGLEERLIFFAIDSVPRGALNSDPNLIFTEPMKLGDENMRAAFTEILTQNEGTVIYNFRGHRRTVLYRKSPVTGWWYAFGALGIAPEATGSGR
;
A
#
# COMPACT_ATOMS: atom_id res chain seq x y z
N MET A 1 36.44 -51.73 63.88
CA MET A 1 35.97 -52.08 62.55
C MET A 1 34.54 -51.62 62.44
N SER A 2 34.25 -50.45 61.90
CA SER A 2 32.94 -49.87 61.78
C SER A 2 32.63 -49.62 60.31
N LYS A 3 31.61 -50.24 59.80
CA LYS A 3 31.20 -50.14 58.42
C LYS A 3 30.25 -48.93 58.21
N ILE A 4 30.70 -47.96 57.45
CA ILE A 4 29.88 -46.82 57.02
C ILE A 4 29.02 -47.28 55.85
N LYS A 5 27.67 -47.21 56.01
CA LYS A 5 26.72 -47.40 54.90
C LYS A 5 26.45 -46.02 54.23
N ILE A 6 26.80 -45.91 53.00
CA ILE A 6 26.43 -44.75 52.14
C ILE A 6 25.05 -45.04 51.57
N VAL A 7 24.07 -44.19 51.90
CA VAL A 7 22.72 -44.20 51.28
C VAL A 7 22.78 -43.22 50.10
N ALA A 8 22.67 -43.75 48.89
CA ALA A 8 22.51 -42.95 47.70
C ALA A 8 21.02 -42.57 47.52
N VAL A 9 20.75 -41.26 47.61
CA VAL A 9 19.44 -40.70 47.27
C VAL A 9 19.42 -40.44 45.75
N LEU A 10 18.69 -41.26 45.01
CA LEU A 10 18.36 -41.03 43.60
C LEU A 10 17.27 -39.96 43.51
N GLY A 11 17.69 -38.75 43.18
CA GLY A 11 16.74 -37.70 42.80
C GLY A 11 16.21 -37.96 41.39
N LEU A 12 14.95 -38.38 41.28
CA LEU A 12 14.21 -38.41 40.01
C LEU A 12 13.94 -36.95 39.57
N GLY A 13 14.77 -36.44 38.72
CA GLY A 13 14.47 -35.19 37.97
C GLY A 13 13.40 -35.45 36.95
N ILE A 14 12.19 -34.95 37.17
CA ILE A 14 11.10 -34.94 36.18
C ILE A 14 11.50 -33.94 35.09
N LEU A 15 12.05 -34.43 33.98
CA LEU A 15 12.17 -33.64 32.76
C LEU A 15 10.76 -33.44 32.18
N ALA A 16 10.15 -32.28 32.45
CA ALA A 16 9.01 -31.84 31.69
C ALA A 16 9.41 -31.67 30.22
N PRO A 17 8.70 -32.32 29.25
CA PRO A 17 8.99 -32.06 27.86
C PRO A 17 8.67 -30.60 27.56
N ARG A 18 9.68 -29.80 27.27
CA ARG A 18 9.49 -28.53 26.54
C ARG A 18 8.89 -28.90 25.20
N ILE A 19 7.59 -28.72 25.06
CA ILE A 19 6.94 -28.70 23.75
C ILE A 19 7.50 -27.45 23.07
N ALA A 20 8.57 -27.66 22.29
CA ALA A 20 8.99 -26.66 21.33
C ALA A 20 7.78 -26.46 20.41
N GLN A 21 7.13 -25.29 20.52
CA GLN A 21 6.21 -24.84 19.50
C GLN A 21 7.03 -24.75 18.22
N ALA A 22 6.94 -25.82 17.42
CA ALA A 22 7.49 -25.79 16.06
C ALA A 22 6.78 -24.65 15.36
N GLN A 23 7.47 -23.53 15.18
CA GLN A 23 7.06 -22.52 14.21
C GLN A 23 6.91 -23.26 12.90
N GLN A 24 5.68 -23.57 12.55
CA GLN A 24 5.37 -24.22 11.27
C GLN A 24 5.90 -23.30 10.18
N ARG A 25 7.01 -23.73 9.55
CA ARG A 25 7.53 -23.02 8.37
C ARG A 25 6.41 -22.99 7.32
N PRO A 26 6.25 -21.87 6.60
CA PRO A 26 5.31 -21.80 5.48
C PRO A 26 5.57 -22.95 4.52
N ASP A 27 4.51 -23.48 3.90
CA ASP A 27 4.63 -24.46 2.83
C ASP A 27 5.57 -23.91 1.75
N PRO A 28 6.63 -24.60 1.37
CA PRO A 28 7.59 -24.11 0.37
C PRO A 28 6.93 -23.77 -0.98
N SER A 29 5.92 -24.53 -1.41
CA SER A 29 5.16 -24.25 -2.64
C SER A 29 4.40 -22.93 -2.54
N PHE A 30 3.71 -22.68 -1.41
CA PHE A 30 3.07 -21.39 -1.16
C PHE A 30 4.08 -20.24 -1.15
N THR A 31 5.27 -20.44 -0.61
CA THR A 31 6.27 -19.36 -0.54
C THR A 31 6.74 -18.92 -1.92
N VAL A 32 6.98 -19.87 -2.83
CA VAL A 32 7.38 -19.59 -4.22
C VAL A 32 6.23 -18.88 -4.98
N ASP A 33 5.05 -19.48 -4.97
CA ASP A 33 3.89 -18.94 -5.68
C ASP A 33 3.45 -17.60 -5.08
N GLY A 34 3.52 -17.47 -3.76
CA GLY A 34 3.21 -16.24 -3.03
C GLY A 34 4.16 -15.11 -3.36
N GLN A 35 5.46 -15.37 -3.58
CA GLN A 35 6.40 -14.34 -4.03
C GLN A 35 6.10 -13.86 -5.44
N VAL A 36 5.81 -14.77 -6.37
CA VAL A 36 5.41 -14.42 -7.73
C VAL A 36 4.14 -13.57 -7.71
N ALA A 37 3.14 -13.97 -6.92
CA ALA A 37 1.90 -13.21 -6.78
C ALA A 37 2.13 -11.82 -6.15
N LEU A 38 2.97 -11.72 -5.09
CA LEU A 38 3.35 -10.45 -4.48
C LEU A 38 4.04 -9.53 -5.48
N HIS A 39 5.02 -10.06 -6.25
CA HIS A 39 5.71 -9.29 -7.28
C HIS A 39 4.76 -8.83 -8.37
N SER A 40 3.85 -9.69 -8.84
CA SER A 40 2.85 -9.36 -9.84
C SER A 40 1.93 -8.25 -9.33
N PHE A 41 1.42 -8.37 -8.11
CA PHE A 41 0.57 -7.36 -7.47
C PHE A 41 1.28 -6.00 -7.36
N MET A 42 2.51 -5.98 -6.86
CA MET A 42 3.31 -4.77 -6.73
C MET A 42 3.60 -4.15 -8.11
N SER A 43 4.06 -4.97 -9.07
CA SER A 43 4.45 -4.50 -10.40
C SER A 43 3.26 -3.94 -11.19
N LEU A 44 2.09 -4.57 -11.14
CA LEU A 44 0.87 -4.07 -11.77
C LEU A 44 0.46 -2.71 -11.19
N SER A 45 0.46 -2.59 -9.86
CA SER A 45 0.11 -1.33 -9.19
C SER A 45 1.09 -0.21 -9.55
N ASP A 46 2.39 -0.49 -9.45
CA ASP A 46 3.45 0.47 -9.76
C ASP A 46 3.41 0.86 -11.26
N ALA A 47 3.14 -0.09 -12.16
CA ALA A 47 3.04 0.15 -13.60
C ALA A 47 1.88 1.12 -13.93
N HIS A 48 0.71 0.93 -13.32
CA HIS A 48 -0.43 1.82 -13.54
C HIS A 48 -0.15 3.25 -13.06
N LEU A 49 0.49 3.41 -11.91
CA LEU A 49 0.83 4.74 -11.37
C LEU A 49 1.96 5.40 -12.17
N ASN A 50 2.99 4.64 -12.56
CA ASN A 50 4.07 5.13 -13.42
C ASN A 50 3.55 5.53 -14.79
N HIS A 51 2.73 4.70 -15.45
CA HIS A 51 2.15 5.04 -16.75
C HIS A 51 1.40 6.37 -16.71
N LEU A 52 0.60 6.60 -15.65
CA LEU A 52 -0.07 7.87 -15.47
C LEU A 52 0.91 9.03 -15.26
N ALA A 53 1.99 8.83 -14.50
CA ALA A 53 3.03 9.85 -14.33
C ALA A 53 3.73 10.17 -15.65
N ASP A 54 4.01 9.17 -16.48
CA ASP A 54 4.64 9.35 -17.79
C ASP A 54 3.74 10.17 -18.75
N LEU A 55 2.44 9.87 -18.79
CA LEU A 55 1.47 10.66 -19.55
C LEU A 55 1.41 12.11 -19.08
N LEU A 56 1.42 12.33 -17.75
CA LEU A 56 1.46 13.68 -17.19
C LEU A 56 2.78 14.39 -17.47
N HIS A 57 3.92 13.69 -17.46
CA HIS A 57 5.22 14.26 -17.84
C HIS A 57 5.26 14.68 -19.31
N LEU A 58 4.74 13.84 -20.23
CA LEU A 58 4.63 14.18 -21.63
C LEU A 58 3.78 15.45 -21.82
N LEU A 59 2.64 15.53 -21.14
CA LEU A 59 1.80 16.72 -21.18
C LEU A 59 2.48 17.94 -20.56
N ALA A 60 3.20 17.80 -19.45
CA ALA A 60 3.92 18.88 -18.77
C ALA A 60 4.98 19.52 -19.65
N ALA A 61 5.52 18.78 -20.62
CA ALA A 61 6.50 19.26 -21.60
C ALA A 61 5.90 20.09 -22.74
N THR A 62 4.57 20.14 -22.89
CA THR A 62 3.89 20.87 -23.98
C THR A 62 3.77 22.37 -23.70
N ASP A 63 3.63 23.16 -24.77
CA ASP A 63 3.36 24.60 -24.67
C ASP A 63 2.00 24.89 -24.03
N ALA A 64 1.03 23.99 -24.18
CA ALA A 64 -0.26 24.10 -23.50
C ALA A 64 -0.08 24.11 -21.98
N ALA A 65 0.63 23.12 -21.41
CA ALA A 65 0.89 23.06 -19.98
C ALA A 65 1.74 24.23 -19.48
N ARG A 66 2.82 24.57 -20.21
CA ARG A 66 3.73 25.68 -19.89
C ARG A 66 3.07 27.05 -19.90
N SER A 67 1.98 27.21 -20.68
CA SER A 67 1.23 28.48 -20.71
C SER A 67 0.55 28.82 -19.39
N GLY A 68 0.26 27.83 -18.54
CA GLY A 68 -0.54 28.00 -17.30
C GLY A 68 -2.00 28.37 -17.56
N ASP A 69 -2.43 28.32 -18.83
CA ASP A 69 -3.80 28.60 -19.25
C ASP A 69 -4.66 27.34 -19.18
N TRP A 70 -5.61 27.31 -18.27
CA TRP A 70 -6.51 26.19 -18.08
C TRP A 70 -7.28 25.79 -19.34
N GLN A 71 -7.70 26.75 -20.16
CA GLN A 71 -8.46 26.45 -21.38
C GLN A 71 -7.64 25.66 -22.38
N ARG A 72 -6.33 25.88 -22.42
CA ARG A 72 -5.41 25.13 -23.28
C ARG A 72 -5.01 23.78 -22.69
N ILE A 73 -5.00 23.66 -21.37
CA ILE A 73 -4.60 22.45 -20.62
C ILE A 73 -5.74 21.43 -20.55
N ARG A 74 -6.99 21.87 -20.38
CA ARG A 74 -8.14 21.03 -20.07
C ARG A 74 -8.35 19.91 -21.08
N GLY A 75 -8.30 20.19 -22.38
CA GLY A 75 -8.51 19.20 -23.43
C GLY A 75 -7.48 18.08 -23.39
N PRO A 76 -6.18 18.38 -23.57
CA PRO A 76 -5.12 17.37 -23.48
C PRO A 76 -5.10 16.61 -22.14
N LEU A 77 -5.41 17.27 -21.02
CA LEU A 77 -5.50 16.60 -19.73
C LEU A 77 -6.73 15.63 -19.67
N GLY A 78 -7.81 15.97 -20.37
CA GLY A 78 -8.96 15.10 -20.54
C GLY A 78 -8.62 13.82 -21.31
N GLU A 79 -7.78 13.91 -22.34
CA GLU A 79 -7.31 12.73 -23.09
C GLU A 79 -6.48 11.78 -22.20
N VAL A 80 -5.64 12.31 -21.31
CA VAL A 80 -4.91 11.47 -20.33
C VAL A 80 -5.89 10.63 -19.49
N ALA A 81 -7.05 11.15 -19.12
CA ALA A 81 -8.05 10.42 -18.35
C ALA A 81 -8.59 9.17 -19.08
N THR A 82 -8.62 9.18 -20.42
CA THR A 82 -9.11 8.05 -21.23
C THR A 82 -8.08 6.93 -21.37
N MET A 83 -6.80 7.25 -21.17
CA MET A 83 -5.67 6.34 -21.36
C MET A 83 -5.12 5.78 -20.04
N SER A 84 -5.68 6.15 -18.91
CA SER A 84 -5.14 5.81 -17.59
C SER A 84 -6.17 5.16 -16.66
N VAL A 85 -5.72 4.74 -15.49
CA VAL A 85 -6.61 4.26 -14.42
C VAL A 85 -7.61 5.36 -13.99
N PRO A 86 -8.80 4.99 -13.48
CA PRO A 86 -9.79 5.96 -13.05
C PRO A 86 -9.26 6.93 -12.01
N ALA A 87 -9.20 8.21 -12.39
CA ALA A 87 -8.66 9.28 -11.58
C ALA A 87 -9.37 10.62 -11.87
N VAL A 88 -9.27 11.55 -10.93
CA VAL A 88 -9.59 12.95 -11.17
C VAL A 88 -8.33 13.67 -11.61
N LEU A 89 -8.26 14.08 -12.87
CA LEU A 89 -7.14 14.84 -13.43
C LEU A 89 -7.27 16.32 -13.11
N TRP A 90 -6.16 16.95 -12.74
CA TRP A 90 -6.15 18.34 -12.32
C TRP A 90 -4.85 19.07 -12.70
N TYR A 91 -4.97 20.37 -12.84
CA TYR A 91 -3.86 21.32 -12.97
C TYR A 91 -3.90 22.30 -11.79
N ALA A 92 -2.73 22.59 -11.21
CA ALA A 92 -2.60 23.59 -10.16
C ALA A 92 -1.53 24.64 -10.48
N ARG A 93 -1.77 25.87 -10.03
CA ARG A 93 -0.76 26.93 -10.00
C ARG A 93 0.11 26.81 -8.75
N PRO A 94 1.32 27.40 -8.72
CA PRO A 94 2.19 27.34 -7.53
C PRO A 94 1.57 27.85 -6.24
N ASN A 95 0.58 28.75 -6.33
CA ASN A 95 -0.17 29.25 -5.17
C ASN A 95 -1.28 28.29 -4.67
N GLY A 96 -1.31 27.04 -5.19
CA GLY A 96 -2.24 26.01 -4.79
C GLY A 96 -3.66 26.10 -5.37
N ASN A 97 -3.98 27.15 -6.11
CA ASN A 97 -5.25 27.23 -6.83
C ASN A 97 -5.28 26.16 -7.95
N TYR A 98 -6.37 25.38 -8.05
CA TYR A 98 -6.41 24.28 -9.00
C TYR A 98 -7.75 24.11 -9.71
N TRP A 99 -7.70 23.37 -10.81
CA TRP A 99 -8.82 23.04 -11.68
C TRP A 99 -8.83 21.54 -11.94
N THR A 100 -10.00 20.93 -11.98
CA THR A 100 -10.19 19.55 -12.44
C THR A 100 -10.87 19.52 -13.81
N VAL A 101 -10.61 18.46 -14.57
CA VAL A 101 -11.24 18.29 -15.89
C VAL A 101 -12.77 18.28 -15.78
N GLN A 102 -13.30 17.65 -14.71
CA GLN A 102 -14.73 17.46 -14.50
C GLN A 102 -15.47 18.74 -14.04
N GLN A 103 -14.87 19.48 -13.09
CA GLN A 103 -15.56 20.59 -12.40
C GLN A 103 -15.05 21.97 -12.81
N GLY A 104 -13.92 22.05 -13.53
CA GLY A 104 -13.24 23.31 -13.73
C GLY A 104 -12.57 23.79 -12.41
N ARG A 105 -12.69 25.09 -12.10
CA ARG A 105 -12.11 25.67 -10.87
C ARG A 105 -12.68 25.04 -9.61
N VAL A 106 -11.81 24.56 -8.74
CA VAL A 106 -12.19 24.02 -7.42
C VAL A 106 -12.00 25.10 -6.35
N ALA A 107 -12.93 25.20 -5.39
CA ALA A 107 -12.86 26.18 -4.30
C ALA A 107 -11.73 25.89 -3.30
N GLY A 108 -11.27 24.62 -3.21
CA GLY A 108 -10.15 24.23 -2.35
C GLY A 108 -8.80 24.75 -2.83
N ASN A 109 -7.79 24.59 -2.00
CA ASN A 109 -6.41 24.94 -2.28
C ASN A 109 -5.49 23.76 -1.93
N LEU A 110 -4.37 23.58 -2.66
CA LEU A 110 -3.47 22.46 -2.47
C LEU A 110 -2.24 22.76 -1.60
N THR A 111 -2.08 24.00 -1.11
CA THR A 111 -0.92 24.36 -0.29
C THR A 111 -0.90 23.69 1.09
N ASP A 112 -2.05 23.21 1.56
CA ASP A 112 -2.21 22.41 2.79
C ASP A 112 -1.82 20.93 2.63
N ARG A 113 -1.55 20.49 1.39
CA ARG A 113 -1.22 19.09 1.07
C ARG A 113 0.28 18.84 1.20
N ALA A 114 0.66 17.86 2.03
CA ALA A 114 2.07 17.52 2.29
C ALA A 114 2.89 17.18 1.03
N TYR A 115 2.24 16.65 -0.01
CA TYR A 115 2.89 16.36 -1.28
C TYR A 115 3.17 17.60 -2.14
N PHE A 116 2.37 18.65 -2.02
CA PHE A 116 2.42 19.79 -2.93
C PHE A 116 3.77 20.55 -2.90
N PRO A 117 4.37 20.84 -1.73
CA PRO A 117 5.71 21.41 -1.67
C PRO A 117 6.80 20.54 -2.31
N LYS A 118 6.64 19.19 -2.28
CA LYS A 118 7.58 18.27 -2.95
C LYS A 118 7.58 18.51 -4.46
N VAL A 119 6.39 18.64 -5.07
CA VAL A 119 6.25 18.87 -6.51
C VAL A 119 6.75 20.26 -6.89
N LEU A 120 6.50 21.28 -6.06
CA LEU A 120 7.04 22.65 -6.30
C LEU A 120 8.57 22.71 -6.26
N ARG A 121 9.24 21.80 -5.54
CA ARG A 121 10.69 21.61 -5.59
C ARG A 121 11.16 20.81 -6.81
N GLY A 122 10.24 20.45 -7.71
CA GLY A 122 10.55 19.75 -8.95
C GLY A 122 10.58 18.21 -8.83
N GLN A 123 10.07 17.65 -7.73
CA GLN A 123 9.96 16.20 -7.55
C GLN A 123 8.66 15.68 -8.16
N THR A 124 8.70 14.48 -8.74
CA THR A 124 7.49 13.72 -9.05
C THR A 124 7.00 13.04 -7.77
N VAL A 125 5.70 13.07 -7.53
CA VAL A 125 5.04 12.39 -6.41
C VAL A 125 4.22 11.24 -6.94
N LEU A 126 4.41 10.07 -6.35
CA LEU A 126 3.71 8.83 -6.68
C LEU A 126 3.23 8.16 -5.38
N GLY A 127 1.92 8.05 -5.21
CA GLY A 127 1.35 7.24 -4.14
C GLY A 127 1.06 7.96 -2.81
N ASP A 128 1.25 9.29 -2.69
CA ASP A 128 0.85 10.00 -1.47
C ASP A 128 -0.68 9.84 -1.25
N LEU A 129 -1.08 9.26 -0.11
CA LEU A 129 -2.49 8.99 0.19
C LEU A 129 -3.20 10.21 0.76
N VAL A 130 -4.32 10.57 0.16
CA VAL A 130 -5.15 11.69 0.64
C VAL A 130 -6.64 11.42 0.46
N VAL A 131 -7.47 12.10 1.24
CA VAL A 131 -8.87 12.30 0.91
C VAL A 131 -8.96 13.47 -0.05
N SER A 132 -9.54 13.25 -1.23
CA SER A 132 -9.66 14.27 -2.29
C SER A 132 -10.54 15.43 -1.86
N HIS A 133 -10.09 16.67 -2.05
CA HIS A 133 -10.90 17.86 -1.78
C HIS A 133 -12.11 18.01 -2.73
N SER A 134 -11.98 17.53 -3.98
CA SER A 134 -13.02 17.69 -5.00
C SER A 134 -14.09 16.59 -4.96
N THR A 135 -13.75 15.39 -4.43
CA THR A 135 -14.66 14.24 -4.49
C THR A 135 -14.90 13.56 -3.14
N SER A 136 -14.17 13.94 -2.09
CA SER A 136 -14.17 13.30 -0.76
C SER A 136 -13.84 11.79 -0.80
N ARG A 137 -13.23 11.30 -1.90
CA ARG A 137 -12.82 9.89 -2.06
C ARG A 137 -11.37 9.68 -1.58
N ASN A 138 -11.10 8.48 -1.13
CA ASN A 138 -9.74 8.01 -0.81
C ASN A 138 -8.94 7.83 -2.10
N THR A 139 -7.83 8.53 -2.23
CA THR A 139 -7.05 8.57 -3.47
C THR A 139 -5.55 8.49 -3.21
N ALA A 140 -4.83 7.94 -4.18
CA ALA A 140 -3.38 8.09 -4.31
C ALA A 140 -3.06 9.22 -5.29
N ILE A 141 -2.13 10.07 -4.92
CA ILE A 141 -1.71 11.19 -5.76
C ILE A 141 -0.60 10.75 -6.71
N VAL A 142 -0.77 11.10 -7.98
CA VAL A 142 0.30 11.16 -8.97
C VAL A 142 0.42 12.63 -9.39
N ALA A 143 1.59 13.25 -9.20
CA ALA A 143 1.76 14.66 -9.52
C ALA A 143 3.16 14.95 -10.07
N VAL A 144 3.21 15.74 -11.13
CA VAL A 144 4.44 16.11 -11.85
C VAL A 144 4.57 17.62 -11.97
N PRO A 145 5.80 18.17 -11.91
CA PRO A 145 6.02 19.59 -12.09
C PRO A 145 5.92 20.01 -13.56
N VAL A 146 5.25 21.12 -13.82
CA VAL A 146 5.34 21.84 -15.11
C VAL A 146 6.47 22.86 -15.01
N ARG A 147 7.48 22.74 -15.87
CA ARG A 147 8.65 23.61 -15.85
C ARG A 147 8.56 24.67 -16.94
N GLY A 148 8.72 25.91 -16.54
CA GLY A 148 8.82 27.05 -17.44
C GLY A 148 10.25 27.33 -17.92
N ARG A 149 10.46 28.52 -18.46
CA ARG A 149 11.79 28.99 -18.83
C ARG A 149 12.69 29.05 -17.59
N GLY A 150 13.97 28.66 -17.77
CA GLY A 150 14.92 28.64 -16.64
C GLY A 150 14.67 27.51 -15.62
N ASN A 151 13.92 26.47 -15.99
CA ASN A 151 13.66 25.28 -15.18
C ASN A 151 12.83 25.51 -13.89
N ALA A 152 12.30 26.72 -13.69
CA ALA A 152 11.41 27.01 -12.57
C ALA A 152 10.07 26.26 -12.70
N VAL A 153 9.52 25.77 -11.59
CA VAL A 153 8.19 25.15 -11.58
C VAL A 153 7.13 26.23 -11.65
N THR A 154 6.37 26.26 -12.74
CA THR A 154 5.32 27.24 -13.03
C THR A 154 3.91 26.72 -12.85
N GLY A 155 3.78 25.40 -12.66
CA GLY A 155 2.52 24.70 -12.43
C GLY A 155 2.75 23.26 -12.03
N VAL A 156 1.66 22.57 -11.74
CA VAL A 156 1.64 21.14 -11.40
C VAL A 156 0.50 20.47 -12.16
N LEU A 157 0.79 19.39 -12.86
CA LEU A 157 -0.21 18.47 -13.37
C LEU A 157 -0.33 17.29 -12.42
N GLY A 158 -1.56 16.85 -12.17
CA GLY A 158 -1.75 15.73 -11.27
C GLY A 158 -3.03 14.95 -11.48
N ALA A 159 -3.07 13.82 -10.82
CA ALA A 159 -4.17 12.90 -10.79
C ALA A 159 -4.43 12.43 -9.36
N SER A 160 -5.70 12.37 -8.98
CA SER A 160 -6.17 11.73 -7.76
C SER A 160 -6.75 10.37 -8.14
N VAL A 161 -5.92 9.33 -8.09
CA VAL A 161 -6.26 7.95 -8.49
C VAL A 161 -7.18 7.35 -7.43
N HIS A 162 -8.34 6.86 -7.86
CA HIS A 162 -9.30 6.23 -6.95
C HIS A 162 -8.80 4.86 -6.49
N LEU A 163 -8.55 4.68 -5.19
CA LEU A 163 -7.95 3.47 -4.63
C LEU A 163 -8.82 2.22 -4.81
N ASP A 164 -10.13 2.36 -4.65
CA ASP A 164 -11.10 1.29 -4.89
C ASP A 164 -11.09 0.81 -6.34
N SER A 165 -11.00 1.75 -7.29
CA SER A 165 -10.96 1.46 -8.72
C SER A 165 -9.64 0.81 -9.12
N LEU A 166 -8.51 1.30 -8.61
CA LEU A 166 -7.19 0.70 -8.83
C LEU A 166 -7.13 -0.72 -8.25
N GLY A 167 -7.59 -0.93 -7.02
CA GLY A 167 -7.64 -2.26 -6.41
C GLY A 167 -8.53 -3.24 -7.17
N GLY A 168 -9.68 -2.77 -7.67
CA GLY A 168 -10.58 -3.57 -8.51
C GLY A 168 -9.97 -3.95 -9.86
N LEU A 169 -9.22 -3.03 -10.48
CA LEU A 169 -8.50 -3.30 -11.73
C LEU A 169 -7.43 -4.38 -11.52
N ILE A 170 -6.56 -4.19 -10.53
CA ILE A 170 -5.49 -5.14 -10.21
C ILE A 170 -6.05 -6.52 -9.89
N ARG A 171 -7.15 -6.61 -9.13
CA ARG A 171 -7.80 -7.91 -8.82
C ARG A 171 -8.22 -8.64 -10.10
N ARG A 172 -8.76 -7.92 -11.10
CA ARG A 172 -9.14 -8.52 -12.39
C ARG A 172 -7.91 -8.96 -13.19
N GLU A 173 -6.85 -8.17 -13.20
CA GLU A 173 -5.60 -8.49 -13.91
C GLU A 173 -4.87 -9.68 -13.30
N LEU A 174 -4.98 -9.89 -11.99
CA LEU A 174 -4.49 -11.09 -11.30
C LEU A 174 -5.36 -12.35 -11.58
N GLY A 175 -6.38 -12.25 -12.42
CA GLY A 175 -7.18 -13.40 -12.86
C GLY A 175 -8.24 -13.87 -11.86
N GLY A 176 -8.56 -13.06 -10.85
CA GLY A 176 -9.42 -13.46 -9.74
C GLY A 176 -8.68 -14.32 -8.73
N LEU A 177 -8.69 -13.91 -7.48
CA LEU A 177 -8.02 -14.65 -6.41
C LEU A 177 -9.02 -15.54 -5.69
N GLU A 178 -8.58 -16.73 -5.27
CA GLU A 178 -9.34 -17.58 -4.36
C GLU A 178 -9.66 -16.81 -3.07
N GLU A 179 -10.80 -17.09 -2.44
CA GLU A 179 -11.26 -16.41 -1.21
C GLU A 179 -10.25 -16.48 -0.05
N ARG A 180 -9.45 -17.54 -0.02
CA ARG A 180 -8.40 -17.71 0.98
C ARG A 180 -7.17 -16.82 0.75
N LEU A 181 -7.03 -16.22 -0.41
CA LEU A 181 -5.88 -15.36 -0.74
C LEU A 181 -6.23 -13.90 -0.46
N ILE A 182 -5.30 -13.22 0.16
CA ILE A 182 -5.44 -11.81 0.52
C ILE A 182 -4.27 -11.01 -0.03
N PHE A 183 -4.56 -9.78 -0.41
CA PHE A 183 -3.53 -8.80 -0.72
C PHE A 183 -3.85 -7.46 -0.07
N PHE A 184 -2.82 -6.70 0.25
CA PHE A 184 -2.95 -5.32 0.67
C PHE A 184 -1.67 -4.52 0.39
N ALA A 185 -1.81 -3.21 0.37
CA ALA A 185 -0.68 -2.28 0.39
C ALA A 185 -0.93 -1.21 1.44
N ILE A 186 0.12 -0.77 2.13
CA ILE A 186 0.07 0.30 3.13
C ILE A 186 1.14 1.35 2.86
N ASP A 187 0.86 2.60 3.21
CA ASP A 187 1.85 3.68 3.19
C ASP A 187 2.70 3.70 4.48
N SER A 188 3.63 4.65 4.57
CA SER A 188 4.53 4.80 5.73
C SER A 188 3.85 5.34 7.00
N VAL A 189 2.60 5.81 6.90
CA VAL A 189 1.79 6.32 8.03
C VAL A 189 0.88 5.25 8.61
N PRO A 190 1.09 4.03 8.44
CA PRO A 190 0.47 2.80 8.01
C PRO A 190 -1.04 2.95 7.74
N ARG A 191 -1.39 3.53 6.59
CA ARG A 191 -2.77 3.53 6.08
C ARG A 191 -2.91 2.56 4.92
N GLY A 192 -4.05 1.88 4.85
CA GLY A 192 -4.37 1.00 3.73
C GLY A 192 -4.47 1.78 2.41
N ALA A 193 -3.57 1.49 1.47
CA ALA A 193 -3.62 2.01 0.10
C ALA A 193 -4.50 1.13 -0.79
N LEU A 194 -4.25 -0.17 -0.76
CA LEU A 194 -5.00 -1.18 -1.49
C LEU A 194 -5.36 -2.32 -0.52
N ASN A 195 -6.46 -3.01 -0.75
CA ASN A 195 -6.83 -4.16 0.06
C ASN A 195 -7.79 -5.09 -0.68
N SER A 196 -7.67 -6.40 -0.45
CA SER A 196 -8.63 -7.40 -0.93
C SER A 196 -10.04 -7.19 -0.33
N ASP A 197 -10.14 -6.64 0.89
CA ASP A 197 -11.38 -6.12 1.47
C ASP A 197 -11.43 -4.59 1.30
N PRO A 198 -12.31 -4.03 0.44
CA PRO A 198 -12.39 -2.59 0.19
C PRO A 198 -12.66 -1.75 1.45
N ASN A 199 -13.29 -2.34 2.48
CA ASN A 199 -13.57 -1.63 3.74
C ASN A 199 -12.30 -1.36 4.57
N LEU A 200 -11.19 -1.99 4.23
CA LEU A 200 -9.89 -1.77 4.88
C LEU A 200 -9.02 -0.72 4.16
N ILE A 201 -9.49 -0.18 3.03
CA ILE A 201 -8.82 0.96 2.36
C ILE A 201 -8.92 2.20 3.25
N PHE A 202 -7.80 2.89 3.43
CA PHE A 202 -7.63 4.08 4.28
C PHE A 202 -7.77 3.82 5.79
N THR A 203 -7.90 2.57 6.21
CA THR A 203 -7.83 2.22 7.64
C THR A 203 -6.38 2.11 8.09
N GLU A 204 -6.16 2.26 9.39
CA GLU A 204 -4.86 2.08 10.02
C GLU A 204 -4.80 0.69 10.68
N PRO A 205 -4.05 -0.29 10.11
CA PRO A 205 -3.99 -1.65 10.65
C PRO A 205 -3.58 -1.71 12.11
N MET A 206 -2.70 -0.80 12.55
CA MET A 206 -2.23 -0.71 13.92
C MET A 206 -3.35 -0.45 14.94
N LYS A 207 -4.50 0.08 14.48
CA LYS A 207 -5.68 0.37 15.32
C LYS A 207 -6.75 -0.70 15.26
N LEU A 208 -6.65 -1.65 14.32
CA LEU A 208 -7.72 -2.63 14.06
C LEU A 208 -7.53 -3.97 14.78
N GLY A 209 -6.31 -4.32 15.10
CA GLY A 209 -5.96 -5.64 15.62
C GLY A 209 -5.45 -5.64 17.06
N ASP A 210 -5.15 -6.83 17.53
CA ASP A 210 -4.49 -7.10 18.79
C ASP A 210 -3.00 -6.79 18.76
N GLU A 211 -2.28 -7.13 19.83
CA GLU A 211 -0.85 -6.92 19.95
C GLU A 211 -0.05 -7.75 18.93
N ASN A 212 -0.51 -8.97 18.61
CA ASN A 212 0.14 -9.82 17.61
C ASN A 212 0.10 -9.16 16.22
N MET A 213 -1.05 -8.61 15.83
CA MET A 213 -1.17 -7.87 14.58
C MET A 213 -0.32 -6.60 14.59
N ARG A 214 -0.31 -5.83 15.69
CA ARG A 214 0.56 -4.63 15.80
C ARG A 214 2.03 -4.96 15.65
N ALA A 215 2.51 -6.03 16.29
CA ALA A 215 3.89 -6.49 16.15
C ALA A 215 4.24 -6.85 14.70
N ALA A 216 3.37 -7.59 14.00
CA ALA A 216 3.55 -7.94 12.60
C ALA A 216 3.63 -6.70 11.68
N PHE A 217 2.75 -5.72 11.87
CA PHE A 217 2.78 -4.49 11.06
C PHE A 217 3.98 -3.58 11.43
N THR A 218 4.45 -3.60 12.66
CA THR A 218 5.71 -2.94 13.05
C THR A 218 6.89 -3.56 12.29
N GLU A 219 6.96 -4.89 12.20
CA GLU A 219 7.98 -5.58 11.42
C GLU A 219 7.91 -5.19 9.94
N ILE A 220 6.72 -5.23 9.31
CA ILE A 220 6.52 -4.80 7.92
C ILE A 220 7.10 -3.40 7.68
N LEU A 221 6.82 -2.44 8.57
CA LEU A 221 7.25 -1.05 8.40
C LEU A 221 8.74 -0.81 8.63
N THR A 222 9.42 -1.73 9.34
CA THR A 222 10.85 -1.60 9.65
C THR A 222 11.76 -2.34 8.69
N GLN A 223 11.22 -3.31 7.93
CA GLN A 223 11.97 -4.11 6.97
C GLN A 223 11.49 -3.81 5.53
N ASN A 224 12.37 -4.03 4.54
CA ASN A 224 12.00 -3.85 3.14
C ASN A 224 11.25 -5.05 2.55
N GLU A 225 11.46 -6.25 3.10
CA GLU A 225 10.80 -7.47 2.68
C GLU A 225 10.85 -8.52 3.79
N GLY A 226 9.93 -9.48 3.77
CA GLY A 226 9.89 -10.54 4.76
C GLY A 226 8.58 -11.34 4.72
N THR A 227 8.38 -12.10 5.80
CA THR A 227 7.16 -12.90 6.01
C THR A 227 6.70 -12.72 7.44
N VAL A 228 5.45 -12.33 7.64
CA VAL A 228 4.82 -12.21 8.96
C VAL A 228 3.63 -13.15 9.09
N ILE A 229 3.35 -13.53 10.33
CA ILE A 229 2.18 -14.33 10.69
C ILE A 229 1.43 -13.60 11.80
N TYR A 230 0.14 -13.32 11.56
CA TYR A 230 -0.72 -12.67 12.56
C TYR A 230 -2.16 -13.18 12.48
N ASN A 231 -2.93 -12.88 13.51
CA ASN A 231 -4.35 -13.20 13.57
C ASN A 231 -5.19 -11.94 13.30
N PHE A 232 -6.22 -12.06 12.47
CA PHE A 232 -7.18 -11.01 12.24
C PHE A 232 -8.56 -11.56 11.87
N ARG A 233 -9.60 -11.11 12.56
CA ARG A 233 -10.99 -11.57 12.38
C ARG A 233 -11.14 -13.10 12.45
N GLY A 234 -10.49 -13.74 13.42
CA GLY A 234 -10.58 -15.19 13.64
C GLY A 234 -9.73 -16.05 12.69
N HIS A 235 -9.02 -15.47 11.73
CA HIS A 235 -8.17 -16.20 10.80
C HIS A 235 -6.68 -15.94 11.08
N ARG A 236 -5.89 -17.00 11.10
CA ARG A 236 -4.43 -16.90 11.03
C ARG A 236 -4.03 -16.54 9.60
N ARG A 237 -3.19 -15.54 9.44
CA ARG A 237 -2.71 -15.03 8.16
C ARG A 237 -1.21 -15.23 8.06
N THR A 238 -0.75 -15.87 6.98
CA THR A 238 0.65 -15.89 6.59
C THR A 238 0.82 -14.95 5.43
N VAL A 239 1.70 -13.96 5.56
CA VAL A 239 1.80 -12.84 4.63
C VAL A 239 3.26 -12.59 4.27
N LEU A 240 3.54 -12.64 2.97
CA LEU A 240 4.78 -12.14 2.37
C LEU A 240 4.63 -10.65 2.10
N TYR A 241 5.68 -9.86 2.33
CA TYR A 241 5.63 -8.43 2.05
C TYR A 241 6.91 -7.92 1.41
N ARG A 242 6.78 -6.82 0.65
CA ARG A 242 7.90 -6.09 0.05
C ARG A 242 7.57 -4.62 -0.12
N LYS A 243 8.57 -3.77 0.13
CA LYS A 243 8.48 -2.33 -0.11
C LYS A 243 8.74 -2.01 -1.58
N SER A 244 7.84 -1.25 -2.20
CA SER A 244 8.05 -0.72 -3.55
C SER A 244 9.03 0.45 -3.53
N PRO A 245 10.02 0.48 -4.44
CA PRO A 245 10.87 1.65 -4.64
C PRO A 245 10.15 2.80 -5.39
N VAL A 246 9.00 2.54 -5.99
CA VAL A 246 8.22 3.49 -6.80
C VAL A 246 7.33 4.33 -5.90
N THR A 247 6.40 3.69 -5.18
CA THR A 247 5.42 4.35 -4.31
C THR A 247 5.91 4.53 -2.88
N GLY A 248 6.91 3.74 -2.47
CA GLY A 248 7.30 3.62 -1.07
C GLY A 248 6.31 2.83 -0.21
N TRP A 249 5.26 2.26 -0.82
CA TRP A 249 4.30 1.41 -0.12
C TRP A 249 4.88 0.04 0.16
N TRP A 250 4.45 -0.59 1.25
CA TRP A 250 4.65 -2.01 1.49
C TRP A 250 3.49 -2.78 0.92
N TYR A 251 3.77 -3.56 -0.12
CA TYR A 251 2.84 -4.52 -0.71
C TYR A 251 2.92 -5.82 0.04
N ALA A 252 1.80 -6.48 0.22
CA ALA A 252 1.69 -7.72 0.93
C ALA A 252 0.72 -8.68 0.23
N PHE A 253 1.09 -9.95 0.16
CA PHE A 253 0.28 -11.03 -0.37
C PHE A 253 0.30 -12.21 0.58
N GLY A 254 -0.84 -12.80 0.86
CA GLY A 254 -0.92 -13.85 1.86
C GLY A 254 -2.09 -14.80 1.69
N ALA A 255 -2.12 -15.79 2.58
CA ALA A 255 -3.18 -16.77 2.67
C ALA A 255 -3.81 -16.78 4.07
N LEU A 256 -5.13 -17.01 4.11
CA LEU A 256 -5.85 -17.34 5.32
C LEU A 256 -5.57 -18.79 5.68
N GLY A 257 -5.01 -19.03 6.87
CA GLY A 257 -4.93 -20.38 7.45
C GLY A 257 -6.31 -20.84 7.92
N ILE A 258 -6.48 -22.15 8.00
CA ILE A 258 -7.64 -22.75 8.68
C ILE A 258 -7.58 -22.28 10.14
N ALA A 259 -8.65 -21.68 10.63
CA ALA A 259 -8.75 -21.36 12.05
C ALA A 259 -8.50 -22.65 12.84
N PRO A 260 -7.67 -22.65 13.92
CA PRO A 260 -7.61 -23.80 14.80
C PRO A 260 -9.04 -24.05 15.27
N GLU A 261 -9.54 -25.27 15.05
CA GLU A 261 -10.81 -25.71 15.64
C GLU A 261 -10.73 -25.37 17.13
N ALA A 262 -11.72 -24.62 17.61
CA ALA A 262 -11.85 -24.39 19.04
C ALA A 262 -11.91 -25.79 19.66
N THR A 263 -10.83 -26.21 20.28
CA THR A 263 -10.80 -27.45 21.09
C THR A 263 -11.91 -27.30 22.10
N GLY A 264 -13.02 -27.95 21.79
CA GLY A 264 -14.19 -27.96 22.65
C GLY A 264 -13.71 -28.35 24.03
N SER A 265 -13.93 -27.50 25.02
CA SER A 265 -13.86 -27.85 26.42
C SER A 265 -14.88 -28.95 26.64
N GLY A 266 -14.42 -30.20 26.49
CA GLY A 266 -15.15 -31.36 26.89
C GLY A 266 -15.50 -31.26 28.38
N ARG A 267 -16.74 -31.47 28.65
CA ARG A 267 -17.42 -31.56 29.95
C ARG A 267 -16.69 -32.39 30.99
#